data_a63e0e32da3d07592df81e19d209da52
#
_entry.id   a63e0e32da3d07592df81e19d209da52
#
_cell.length_a   1.000
_cell.length_b   1.000
_cell.length_c   1.000
_cell.angle_alpha   90.00
_cell.angle_beta   90.00
_cell.angle_gamma   90.00
#
_symmetry.space_group_name_H-M   'P 1'
#
loop_
_entity.id
_entity.type
_entity.pdbx_description
1 polymer ?
#
loop_
_entity_poly.entity_id
_entity_poly.type
_entity_poly.pdbx_seq_one_letter_code
_entity_poly.pdbx_strand_id
1 'polypeptide(L)'
;MTHDLNTGGDRGYLRIATEEAFATREQIDVFLRMIREGTADKGMVSLWGFYAQSPSERAMQIIERLLDLGERRIADMDATGIDKAILALTSPGVQPLHDLNEAKAIATRANDQLAQACA
;
A
#
# COMPACT_ATOMS: atom_id res chain seq x y z
N MET A 1 -11.89 13.87 -2.61
CA MET A 1 -10.75 14.72 -2.93
C MET A 1 -10.68 14.90 -4.44
N THR A 2 -11.08 16.05 -4.89
CA THR A 2 -10.97 16.44 -6.29
C THR A 2 -9.64 17.17 -6.48
N HIS A 3 -8.63 16.46 -6.94
CA HIS A 3 -7.51 17.12 -7.56
C HIS A 3 -7.97 17.63 -8.93
N ASP A 4 -7.89 18.93 -9.11
CA ASP A 4 -8.09 19.53 -10.42
C ASP A 4 -7.13 18.86 -11.41
N LEU A 5 -7.68 18.30 -12.49
CA LEU A 5 -6.90 17.56 -13.49
C LEU A 5 -5.82 18.40 -14.20
N ASN A 6 -5.77 19.69 -13.89
CA ASN A 6 -4.93 20.66 -14.57
C ASN A 6 -3.78 21.21 -13.71
N THR A 7 -3.50 20.61 -12.56
CA THR A 7 -2.46 21.11 -11.67
C THR A 7 -1.10 20.47 -11.92
N GLY A 8 -0.51 20.76 -13.08
CA GLY A 8 0.93 20.57 -13.25
C GLY A 8 1.78 21.66 -12.58
N GLY A 9 1.18 22.48 -11.69
CA GLY A 9 1.83 23.68 -11.19
C GLY A 9 2.30 24.55 -12.37
N ASP A 10 3.37 25.30 -12.21
CA ASP A 10 3.96 26.13 -13.27
C ASP A 10 4.73 25.33 -14.33
N ARG A 11 4.76 24.01 -14.24
CA ARG A 11 5.58 23.17 -15.12
C ARG A 11 4.98 22.93 -16.52
N GLY A 12 3.68 23.08 -16.67
CA GLY A 12 2.97 22.80 -17.93
C GLY A 12 2.84 21.29 -18.25
N TYR A 13 3.11 20.39 -17.29
CA TYR A 13 2.94 18.94 -17.42
C TYR A 13 2.62 18.31 -16.07
N LEU A 14 1.96 17.16 -16.10
CA LEU A 14 1.65 16.36 -14.90
C LEU A 14 2.76 15.36 -14.61
N ARG A 15 3.08 15.21 -13.33
CA ARG A 15 3.89 14.09 -12.83
C ARG A 15 2.98 13.01 -12.28
N ILE A 16 2.98 11.86 -12.94
CA ILE A 16 2.13 10.72 -12.56
C ILE A 16 3.04 9.60 -12.09
N ALA A 17 2.95 9.26 -10.81
CA ALA A 17 3.64 8.09 -10.26
C ALA A 17 2.84 6.84 -10.61
N THR A 18 3.46 5.89 -11.30
CA THR A 18 2.78 4.73 -11.89
C THR A 18 2.91 3.45 -11.09
N GLU A 19 3.83 3.40 -10.12
CA GLU A 19 4.11 2.22 -9.30
C GLU A 19 4.09 2.57 -7.81
N GLU A 20 3.00 3.17 -7.36
CA GLU A 20 2.81 3.49 -5.95
C GLU A 20 2.08 2.36 -5.24
N ALA A 21 2.64 1.92 -4.11
CA ALA A 21 2.07 0.84 -3.33
C ALA A 21 1.25 1.37 -2.16
N PHE A 22 0.22 0.61 -1.79
CA PHE A 22 -0.48 0.74 -0.52
C PHE A 22 -0.65 -0.64 0.12
N ALA A 23 -0.89 -0.67 1.41
CA ALA A 23 -1.24 -1.86 2.16
C ALA A 23 -2.49 -1.61 2.98
N THR A 24 -3.20 -2.69 3.32
CA THR A 24 -4.24 -2.65 4.34
C THR A 24 -3.74 -3.32 5.62
N ARG A 25 -4.26 -2.90 6.76
CA ARG A 25 -3.96 -3.57 8.04
C ARG A 25 -4.29 -5.06 7.97
N GLU A 26 -5.42 -5.41 7.37
CA GLU A 26 -5.86 -6.79 7.18
C GLU A 26 -4.84 -7.61 6.40
N GLN A 27 -4.31 -7.07 5.29
CA GLN A 27 -3.27 -7.74 4.50
C GLN A 27 -2.02 -8.03 5.34
N ILE A 28 -1.54 -7.04 6.09
CA ILE A 28 -0.36 -7.20 6.94
C ILE A 28 -0.61 -8.24 8.03
N ASP A 29 -1.77 -8.22 8.66
CA ASP A 29 -2.13 -9.16 9.71
C ASP A 29 -2.17 -10.61 9.19
N VAL A 30 -2.68 -10.82 7.97
CA VAL A 30 -2.67 -12.13 7.31
C VAL A 30 -1.26 -12.59 7.02
N PHE A 31 -0.40 -11.71 6.54
CA PHE A 31 1.01 -12.06 6.29
C PHE A 31 1.73 -12.48 7.58
N LEU A 32 1.53 -11.74 8.66
CA LEU A 32 2.11 -12.09 9.95
C LEU A 32 1.55 -13.41 10.50
N ARG A 33 0.27 -13.68 10.30
CA ARG A 33 -0.32 -14.98 10.64
C ARG A 33 0.32 -16.12 9.86
N MET A 34 0.47 -15.99 8.55
CA MET A 34 1.11 -17.01 7.70
C MET A 34 2.56 -17.26 8.11
N ILE A 35 3.28 -16.22 8.48
CA ILE A 35 4.66 -16.35 8.98
C ILE A 35 4.68 -17.15 10.30
N ARG A 36 3.79 -16.82 11.24
CA ARG A 36 3.68 -17.55 12.53
C ARG A 36 3.30 -19.02 12.34
N GLU A 37 2.42 -19.29 11.40
CA GLU A 37 1.93 -20.65 11.11
C GLU A 37 2.88 -21.47 10.22
N GLY A 38 3.93 -20.85 9.70
CA GLY A 38 4.90 -21.53 8.83
C GLY A 38 4.38 -21.82 7.43
N THR A 39 3.32 -21.12 6.97
CA THR A 39 2.72 -21.30 5.65
C THR A 39 3.23 -20.28 4.62
N ALA A 40 4.00 -19.29 5.05
CA ALA A 40 4.60 -18.30 4.17
C ALA A 40 5.86 -18.85 3.49
N ASP A 41 6.08 -18.45 2.24
CA ASP A 41 7.33 -18.76 1.56
C ASP A 41 8.52 -17.96 2.13
N LYS A 42 9.73 -18.34 1.74
CA LYS A 42 10.95 -17.71 2.26
C LYS A 42 11.07 -16.23 1.91
N GLY A 43 10.63 -15.83 0.72
CA GLY A 43 10.64 -14.42 0.30
C GLY A 43 9.72 -13.57 1.15
N MET A 44 8.55 -14.09 1.43
CA MET A 44 7.56 -13.42 2.28
C MET A 44 8.06 -13.31 3.73
N VAL A 45 8.65 -14.39 4.27
CA VAL A 45 9.26 -14.37 5.62
C VAL A 45 10.39 -13.33 5.69
N SER A 46 11.25 -13.29 4.69
CA SER A 46 12.36 -12.35 4.64
C SER A 46 11.89 -10.89 4.55
N LEU A 47 10.94 -10.60 3.68
CA LEU A 47 10.46 -9.24 3.45
C LEU A 47 9.54 -8.75 4.58
N TRP A 48 8.45 -9.46 4.80
CA TRP A 48 7.41 -9.02 5.73
C TRP A 48 7.74 -9.32 7.18
N GLY A 49 8.49 -10.39 7.43
CA GLY A 49 9.04 -10.65 8.75
C GLY A 49 9.96 -9.54 9.22
N PHE A 50 10.73 -8.95 8.30
CA PHE A 50 11.56 -7.79 8.61
C PHE A 50 10.73 -6.50 8.77
N TYR A 51 10.01 -6.07 7.73
CA TYR A 51 9.34 -4.76 7.75
C TYR A 51 8.24 -4.66 8.79
N ALA A 52 7.44 -5.69 8.99
CA ALA A 52 6.31 -5.64 9.90
C ALA A 52 6.68 -5.85 11.37
N GLN A 53 7.88 -6.35 11.67
CA GLN A 53 8.34 -6.68 13.02
C GLN A 53 9.59 -5.91 13.44
N SER A 54 10.22 -5.19 12.53
CA SER A 54 11.46 -4.46 12.83
C SER A 54 11.20 -3.29 13.78
N PRO A 55 12.03 -3.10 14.82
CA PRO A 55 12.00 -1.91 15.66
C PRO A 55 12.64 -0.69 14.99
N SER A 56 13.17 -0.83 13.78
CA SER A 56 13.78 0.26 13.03
C SER A 56 12.75 1.35 12.73
N GLU A 57 13.06 2.59 13.06
CA GLU A 57 12.22 3.74 12.77
C GLU A 57 11.89 3.84 11.27
N ARG A 58 12.87 3.58 10.42
CA ARG A 58 12.68 3.59 8.96
C ARG A 58 11.68 2.53 8.51
N ALA A 59 11.76 1.30 9.04
CA ALA A 59 10.82 0.23 8.72
C ALA A 59 9.40 0.58 9.17
N MET A 60 9.25 1.13 10.38
CA MET A 60 7.96 1.60 10.88
C MET A 60 7.37 2.70 10.02
N GLN A 61 8.18 3.68 9.59
CA GLN A 61 7.73 4.74 8.69
C GLN A 61 7.27 4.22 7.33
N ILE A 62 7.93 3.20 6.79
CA ILE A 62 7.52 2.58 5.51
C ILE A 62 6.14 1.93 5.68
N ILE A 63 5.93 1.17 6.75
CA ILE A 63 4.61 0.55 7.02
C ILE A 63 3.53 1.60 7.21
N GLU A 64 3.79 2.65 7.99
CA GLU A 64 2.84 3.74 8.19
C GLU A 64 2.45 4.41 6.87
N ARG A 65 3.41 4.67 6.00
CA ARG A 65 3.15 5.28 4.68
C ARG A 65 2.38 4.35 3.75
N LEU A 66 2.66 3.06 3.78
CA LEU A 66 1.88 2.07 3.00
C LEU A 66 0.42 2.04 3.43
N LEU A 67 0.16 2.17 4.73
CA LEU A 67 -1.19 2.14 5.29
C LEU A 67 -1.95 3.45 5.10
N ASP A 68 -1.26 4.55 4.85
CA ASP A 68 -1.89 5.87 4.74
C ASP A 68 -2.39 6.10 3.31
N LEU A 69 -3.70 6.23 3.16
CA LEU A 69 -4.38 6.62 1.92
C LEU A 69 -4.99 8.02 2.02
N GLY A 70 -4.61 8.79 3.04
CA GLY A 70 -5.23 10.07 3.37
C GLY A 70 -4.28 11.26 3.30
N GLU A 71 -4.38 12.12 4.30
CA GLU A 71 -3.72 13.43 4.34
C GLU A 71 -2.20 13.36 4.24
N ARG A 72 -1.57 12.39 4.91
CA ARG A 72 -0.11 12.27 4.88
C ARG A 72 0.40 11.89 3.49
N ARG A 73 -0.27 10.95 2.83
CA ARG A 73 0.12 10.56 1.46
C ARG A 73 0.04 11.74 0.52
N ILE A 74 -1.00 12.55 0.64
CA ILE A 74 -1.19 13.74 -0.18
C ILE A 74 -0.12 14.79 0.14
N ALA A 75 0.17 15.01 1.41
CA ALA A 75 1.24 15.91 1.81
C ALA A 75 2.61 15.48 1.25
N ASP A 76 2.91 14.17 1.27
CA ASP A 76 4.13 13.64 0.69
C ASP A 76 4.15 13.83 -0.84
N MET A 77 3.03 13.62 -1.53
CA MET A 77 2.90 13.88 -2.96
C MET A 77 3.13 15.37 -3.28
N ASP A 78 2.51 16.25 -2.54
CA ASP A 78 2.67 17.70 -2.71
C ASP A 78 4.12 18.13 -2.50
N ALA A 79 4.76 17.62 -1.45
CA ALA A 79 6.16 17.92 -1.13
C ALA A 79 7.14 17.45 -2.21
N THR A 80 6.81 16.38 -2.94
CA THR A 80 7.65 15.79 -3.97
C THR A 80 7.24 16.19 -5.40
N GLY A 81 6.19 16.98 -5.53
CA GLY A 81 5.69 17.46 -6.82
C GLY A 81 5.00 16.38 -7.66
N ILE A 82 4.40 15.38 -7.02
CA ILE A 82 3.62 14.35 -7.70
C ILE A 82 2.16 14.78 -7.74
N ASP A 83 1.62 14.92 -8.94
CA ASP A 83 0.25 15.39 -9.14
C ASP A 83 -0.78 14.26 -9.03
N LYS A 84 -0.42 13.05 -9.47
CA LYS A 84 -1.27 11.85 -9.40
C LYS A 84 -0.43 10.62 -9.07
N ALA A 85 -1.06 9.66 -8.40
CA ALA A 85 -0.46 8.35 -8.14
C ALA A 85 -1.43 7.24 -8.55
N ILE A 86 -0.91 6.25 -9.26
CA ILE A 86 -1.63 5.01 -9.54
C ILE A 86 -1.25 4.02 -8.47
N LEU A 87 -2.20 3.69 -7.61
CA LEU A 87 -1.98 2.86 -6.44
C LEU A 87 -2.35 1.40 -6.70
N ALA A 88 -1.48 0.50 -6.28
CA ALA A 88 -1.71 -0.93 -6.31
C ALA A 88 -1.42 -1.53 -4.94
N LEU A 89 -2.15 -2.60 -4.60
CA LEU A 89 -1.90 -3.32 -3.36
C LEU A 89 -0.47 -3.87 -3.36
N THR A 90 0.26 -3.61 -2.29
CA THR A 90 1.69 -3.94 -2.21
C THR A 90 1.95 -5.44 -2.38
N SER A 91 3.06 -5.77 -3.04
CA SER A 91 3.48 -7.15 -3.24
C SER A 91 3.64 -7.90 -1.91
N PRO A 92 3.26 -9.17 -1.85
CA PRO A 92 2.77 -10.01 -2.94
C PRO A 92 1.24 -10.00 -3.14
N GLY A 93 0.54 -9.00 -2.65
CA GLY A 93 -0.92 -8.91 -2.78
C GLY A 93 -1.64 -10.03 -2.04
N VAL A 94 -2.61 -10.67 -2.70
CA VAL A 94 -3.33 -11.82 -2.14
C VAL A 94 -2.89 -13.15 -2.74
N GLN A 95 -1.91 -13.13 -3.63
CA GLN A 95 -1.46 -14.32 -4.34
C GLN A 95 -0.91 -15.44 -3.43
N PRO A 96 -0.24 -15.15 -2.30
CA PRO A 96 0.28 -16.21 -1.43
C PRO A 96 -0.78 -16.89 -0.56
N LEU A 97 -2.01 -16.41 -0.54
CA LEU A 97 -3.07 -16.98 0.29
C LEU A 97 -3.56 -18.30 -0.32
N HIS A 98 -3.61 -19.35 0.52
CA HIS A 98 -4.03 -20.68 0.09
C HIS A 98 -5.57 -20.82 -0.01
N ASP A 99 -6.30 -20.07 0.81
CA ASP A 99 -7.77 -20.07 0.79
C ASP A 99 -8.26 -19.01 -0.22
N LEU A 100 -8.89 -19.48 -1.30
CA LEU A 100 -9.40 -18.60 -2.35
C LEU A 100 -10.52 -17.67 -1.87
N ASN A 101 -11.35 -18.10 -0.94
CA ASN A 101 -12.41 -17.25 -0.40
C ASN A 101 -11.85 -16.13 0.44
N GLU A 102 -10.85 -16.42 1.27
CA GLU A 102 -10.12 -15.41 2.03
C GLU A 102 -9.41 -14.42 1.09
N ALA A 103 -8.72 -14.92 0.06
CA ALA A 103 -8.03 -14.09 -0.92
C ALA A 103 -8.99 -13.12 -1.63
N LYS A 104 -10.14 -13.61 -2.09
CA LYS A 104 -11.17 -12.78 -2.71
C LYS A 104 -11.70 -11.71 -1.75
N ALA A 105 -11.99 -12.09 -0.52
CA ALA A 105 -12.54 -11.18 0.48
C ALA A 105 -11.55 -10.06 0.81
N ILE A 106 -10.28 -10.38 0.99
CA ILE A 106 -9.23 -9.40 1.26
C ILE A 106 -9.02 -8.47 0.06
N ALA A 107 -8.97 -9.02 -1.16
CA ALA A 107 -8.83 -8.22 -2.37
C ALA A 107 -10.00 -7.24 -2.54
N THR A 108 -11.23 -7.69 -2.32
CA THR A 108 -12.43 -6.85 -2.40
C THR A 108 -12.36 -5.71 -1.39
N ARG A 109 -12.07 -6.02 -0.11
CA ARG A 109 -11.98 -4.98 0.92
C ARG A 109 -10.84 -4.00 0.69
N ALA A 110 -9.70 -4.48 0.20
CA ALA A 110 -8.58 -3.60 -0.13
C ALA A 110 -8.94 -2.63 -1.27
N ASN A 111 -9.57 -3.12 -2.32
CA ASN A 111 -10.03 -2.30 -3.43
C ASN A 111 -11.12 -1.31 -2.98
N ASP A 112 -12.03 -1.71 -2.10
CA ASP A 112 -13.06 -0.83 -1.55
C ASP A 112 -12.43 0.30 -0.72
N GLN A 113 -11.43 0.01 0.10
CA GLN A 113 -10.70 1.04 0.85
C GLN A 113 -10.03 2.05 -0.06
N LEU A 114 -9.39 1.58 -1.12
CA LEU A 114 -8.76 2.45 -2.11
C LEU A 114 -9.81 3.31 -2.84
N ALA A 115 -10.90 2.71 -3.27
CA ALA A 115 -11.98 3.42 -3.95
C ALA A 115 -12.58 4.53 -3.07
N GLN A 116 -12.79 4.25 -1.78
CA GLN A 116 -13.27 5.24 -0.81
C GLN A 116 -12.28 6.38 -0.62
N ALA A 117 -10.99 6.09 -0.58
CA ALA A 117 -9.95 7.11 -0.44
C ALA A 117 -9.85 8.02 -1.68
N CYS A 118 -10.18 7.51 -2.86
CA CYS A 118 -10.17 8.26 -4.12
C CYS A 118 -11.46 9.05 -4.38
N ALA A 119 -12.49 8.81 -3.61
CA ALA A 119 -13.80 9.48 -3.80
C ALA A 119 -13.81 10.95 -3.40
#